data_fc3795d727c8630f01a0517e1b8856a1
#
_entry.id   fc3795d727c8630f01a0517e1b8856a1
#
_cell.length_a   1.000
_cell.length_b   1.000
_cell.length_c   1.000
_cell.angle_alpha   90.00
_cell.angle_beta   90.00
_cell.angle_gamma   90.00
#
_symmetry.space_group_name_H-M   'P 1'
#
loop_
_entity.id
_entity.type
_entity.pdbx_description
1 polymer ?
#
loop_
_entity_poly.entity_id
_entity_poly.type
_entity_poly.pdbx_seq_one_letter_code
_entity_poly.pdbx_strand_id
1 'polypeptide(L)'
;MVQSMFEMPDDASYEMLYDNLKAQETISFWSTSFIRGTTLDNAIVIIDECQNLNFHELDSIITRVGQDSKIIFCGDAAQTDLQKISERSGILDFQRILQNMDEFSLVEFGVDDIVRSGLVKSYIINKINLGL
;
A
#
# COMPACT_ATOMS: atom_id res chain seq x y z
N MET A 1 5.05 -14.46 1.91
CA MET A 1 6.38 -13.92 2.27
C MET A 1 6.56 -13.71 3.77
N VAL A 2 5.58 -13.26 4.53
CA VAL A 2 5.63 -13.18 6.01
C VAL A 2 5.71 -14.59 6.64
N GLN A 3 5.03 -15.56 6.05
CA GLN A 3 5.01 -16.96 6.47
C GLN A 3 6.40 -17.64 6.50
N SER A 4 7.28 -17.27 5.56
CA SER A 4 8.64 -17.84 5.50
C SER A 4 9.63 -17.23 6.49
N MET A 5 9.30 -16.11 7.12
CA MET A 5 10.16 -15.46 8.11
C MET A 5 9.96 -15.99 9.53
N PHE A 6 8.83 -16.65 9.81
CA PHE A 6 8.46 -17.04 11.16
C PHE A 6 8.09 -18.51 11.27
N GLU A 7 8.48 -19.41 10.44
CA GLU A 7 8.25 -20.89 10.52
C GLU A 7 7.18 -21.32 11.56
N MET A 8 5.99 -20.71 11.50
CA MET A 8 4.92 -20.97 12.46
C MET A 8 4.05 -22.12 11.97
N PRO A 9 3.72 -23.10 12.80
CA PRO A 9 3.17 -24.38 12.33
C PRO A 9 1.67 -24.39 12.00
N ASP A 10 0.88 -23.38 12.39
CA ASP A 10 -0.57 -23.33 12.15
C ASP A 10 -1.16 -21.90 12.19
N ASP A 11 -2.40 -21.74 11.70
CA ASP A 11 -3.12 -20.45 11.63
C ASP A 11 -3.36 -19.84 13.02
N ALA A 12 -3.62 -20.66 14.04
CA ALA A 12 -3.83 -20.20 15.41
C ALA A 12 -2.60 -19.51 16.00
N SER A 13 -1.40 -19.99 15.61
CA SER A 13 -0.13 -19.38 16.02
C SER A 13 0.09 -18.01 15.39
N TYR A 14 -0.41 -17.77 14.16
CA TYR A 14 -0.34 -16.46 13.52
C TYR A 14 -1.30 -15.45 14.16
N GLU A 15 -2.53 -15.85 14.49
CA GLU A 15 -3.49 -15.00 15.20
C GLU A 15 -2.91 -14.57 16.56
N MET A 16 -2.36 -15.50 17.30
CA MET A 16 -1.74 -15.22 18.62
C MET A 16 -0.52 -14.29 18.49
N LEU A 17 0.31 -14.46 17.46
CA LEU A 17 1.43 -13.56 17.19
C LEU A 17 0.95 -12.17 16.84
N TYR A 18 -0.05 -12.06 15.98
CA TYR A 18 -0.65 -10.79 15.57
C TYR A 18 -1.24 -10.03 16.76
N ASP A 19 -2.01 -10.72 17.61
CA ASP A 19 -2.62 -10.11 18.80
C ASP A 19 -1.55 -9.63 19.79
N ASN A 20 -0.47 -10.37 19.96
CA ASN A 20 0.67 -9.98 20.79
C ASN A 20 1.37 -8.73 20.23
N LEU A 21 1.63 -8.67 18.92
CA LEU A 21 2.27 -7.53 18.27
C LEU A 21 1.40 -6.28 18.35
N LYS A 22 0.08 -6.45 18.25
CA LYS A 22 -0.90 -5.37 18.42
C LYS A 22 -0.98 -4.89 19.86
N ALA A 23 -1.01 -5.81 20.83
CA ALA A 23 -1.02 -5.48 22.25
C ALA A 23 0.27 -4.76 22.72
N GLN A 24 1.40 -5.06 22.07
CA GLN A 24 2.69 -4.38 22.29
C GLN A 24 2.85 -3.09 21.47
N GLU A 25 1.82 -2.68 20.73
CA GLU A 25 1.85 -1.52 19.81
C GLU A 25 2.96 -1.61 18.73
N THR A 26 3.49 -2.82 18.49
CA THR A 26 4.46 -3.06 17.41
C THR A 26 3.80 -2.93 16.04
N ILE A 27 2.51 -3.27 15.95
CA ILE A 27 1.66 -3.06 14.78
C ILE A 27 0.50 -2.17 15.19
N SER A 28 0.29 -1.10 14.45
CA SER A 28 -0.82 -0.16 14.64
C SER A 28 -1.55 0.10 13.33
N PHE A 29 -2.88 0.27 13.39
CA PHE A 29 -3.70 0.67 12.26
C PHE A 29 -4.20 2.10 12.47
N TRP A 30 -3.97 2.92 11.47
CA TRP A 30 -4.29 4.34 11.53
C TRP A 30 -5.16 4.72 10.33
N SER A 31 -6.16 5.52 10.58
CA SER A 31 -6.86 6.22 9.50
C SER A 31 -6.04 7.43 9.06
N THR A 32 -6.06 7.75 7.78
CA THR A 32 -5.38 8.92 7.20
C THR A 32 -5.74 10.23 7.91
N SER A 33 -6.95 10.30 8.47
CA SER A 33 -7.40 11.46 9.25
C SER A 33 -6.66 11.67 10.58
N PHE A 34 -6.10 10.61 11.17
CA PHE A 34 -5.39 10.66 12.45
C PHE A 34 -3.89 10.94 12.32
N ILE A 35 -3.33 10.85 11.12
CA ILE A 35 -1.89 11.06 10.88
C ILE A 35 -1.51 12.55 10.98
N ARG A 36 -2.48 13.46 10.87
CA ARG A 36 -2.21 14.90 10.93
C ARG A 36 -1.65 15.32 12.29
N GLY A 37 -0.48 15.97 12.26
CA GLY A 37 0.21 16.45 13.47
C GLY A 37 1.12 15.43 14.15
N THR A 38 1.27 14.23 13.60
CA THR A 38 2.15 13.18 14.11
C THR A 38 3.35 13.02 13.18
N THR A 39 4.54 12.80 13.74
CA THR A 39 5.72 12.36 13.00
C THR A 39 5.91 10.87 13.25
N LEU A 40 6.15 10.11 12.20
CA LEU A 40 6.31 8.65 12.24
C LEU A 40 7.81 8.33 12.16
N ASP A 41 8.46 8.24 13.31
CA ASP A 41 9.88 7.87 13.44
C ASP A 41 10.03 6.37 13.71
N ASN A 42 11.16 5.79 13.27
CA ASN A 42 11.52 4.39 13.49
C ASN A 42 10.39 3.41 13.08
N ALA A 43 9.74 3.68 11.95
CA ALA A 43 8.55 2.96 11.53
C ALA A 43 8.63 2.46 10.09
N ILE A 44 7.93 1.37 9.82
CA ILE A 44 7.57 0.95 8.47
C ILE A 44 6.10 1.30 8.28
N VAL A 45 5.84 2.28 7.42
CA VAL A 45 4.48 2.78 7.12
C VAL A 45 4.00 2.14 5.83
N ILE A 46 2.87 1.46 5.86
CA ILE A 46 2.26 0.84 4.69
C ILE A 46 0.94 1.55 4.40
N ILE A 47 0.82 2.10 3.21
CA ILE A 47 -0.40 2.76 2.71
C ILE A 47 -1.04 1.82 1.71
N ASP A 48 -2.12 1.19 2.11
CA ASP A 48 -2.88 0.28 1.24
C ASP A 48 -3.94 1.03 0.47
N GLU A 49 -4.27 0.53 -0.75
CA GLU A 49 -5.25 1.16 -1.66
C GLU A 49 -4.99 2.65 -1.93
N CYS A 50 -3.71 3.03 -2.06
CA CYS A 50 -3.30 4.43 -2.16
C CYS A 50 -3.87 5.16 -3.39
N GLN A 51 -4.33 4.44 -4.43
CA GLN A 51 -5.00 5.02 -5.59
C GLN A 51 -6.33 5.71 -5.25
N ASN A 52 -6.94 5.38 -4.10
CA ASN A 52 -8.18 5.99 -3.63
C ASN A 52 -7.97 7.27 -2.81
N LEU A 53 -6.72 7.64 -2.55
CA LEU A 53 -6.36 8.88 -1.88
C LEU A 53 -6.18 10.01 -2.90
N ASN A 54 -6.61 11.22 -2.53
CA ASN A 54 -6.31 12.39 -3.33
C ASN A 54 -4.89 12.90 -3.07
N PHE A 55 -4.40 13.84 -3.90
CA PHE A 55 -3.05 14.37 -3.79
C PHE A 55 -2.72 14.94 -2.41
N HIS A 56 -3.64 15.69 -1.80
CA HIS A 56 -3.44 16.30 -0.48
C HIS A 56 -3.31 15.27 0.64
N GLU A 57 -4.02 14.15 0.53
CA GLU A 57 -3.90 13.05 1.47
C GLU A 57 -2.55 12.36 1.35
N LEU A 58 -2.13 12.05 0.12
CA LEU A 58 -0.82 11.45 -0.16
C LEU A 58 0.34 12.36 0.29
N ASP A 59 0.27 13.65 -0.03
CA ASP A 59 1.23 14.67 0.40
C ASP A 59 1.28 14.80 1.93
N SER A 60 0.10 14.82 2.57
CA SER A 60 0.01 14.87 4.02
C SER A 60 0.64 13.66 4.70
N ILE A 61 0.54 12.48 4.12
CA ILE A 61 1.10 11.25 4.66
C ILE A 61 2.63 11.24 4.51
N ILE A 62 3.14 11.45 3.30
CA ILE A 62 4.58 11.37 3.04
C ILE A 62 5.37 12.39 3.85
N THR A 63 4.80 13.56 4.07
CA THR A 63 5.43 14.62 4.88
C THR A 63 5.45 14.34 6.40
N ARG A 64 4.86 13.22 6.84
CA ARG A 64 4.88 12.77 8.25
C ARG A 64 5.91 11.68 8.52
N VAL A 65 6.51 11.13 7.48
CA VAL A 65 7.58 10.14 7.63
C VAL A 65 8.80 10.82 8.25
N GLY A 66 9.20 10.33 9.40
CA GLY A 66 10.31 10.87 10.17
C GLY A 66 11.60 10.09 9.98
N GLN A 67 12.50 10.19 10.97
CA GLN A 67 13.82 9.57 10.92
C GLN A 67 13.72 8.04 11.01
N ASP A 68 14.68 7.35 10.36
CA ASP A 68 14.82 5.90 10.39
C ASP A 68 13.54 5.14 10.01
N SER A 69 12.75 5.74 9.11
CA SER A 69 11.47 5.20 8.67
C SER A 69 11.46 4.90 7.18
N LYS A 70 10.61 3.95 6.81
CA LYS A 70 10.29 3.60 5.41
C LYS A 70 8.81 3.72 5.17
N ILE A 71 8.43 4.18 3.97
CA ILE A 71 7.05 4.21 3.53
C ILE A 71 6.88 3.37 2.27
N ILE A 72 5.79 2.61 2.23
CA ILE A 72 5.43 1.74 1.11
C ILE A 72 4.00 2.12 0.69
N PHE A 73 3.85 2.56 -0.55
CA PHE A 73 2.55 2.81 -1.15
C PHE A 73 2.14 1.59 -1.97
N CYS A 74 1.04 0.96 -1.58
CA CYS A 74 0.45 -0.18 -2.27
C CYS A 74 -0.83 0.27 -2.96
N GLY A 75 -0.97 -0.02 -4.24
CA GLY A 75 -2.17 0.34 -4.98
C GLY A 75 -2.08 0.03 -6.46
N ASP A 76 -3.20 0.21 -7.15
CA ASP A 76 -3.31 0.05 -8.58
C ASP A 76 -3.91 1.33 -9.18
N ALA A 77 -3.06 2.11 -9.85
CA ALA A 77 -3.47 3.37 -10.47
C ALA A 77 -4.53 3.19 -11.58
N ALA A 78 -4.70 1.97 -12.12
CA ALA A 78 -5.75 1.65 -13.07
C ALA A 78 -7.11 1.38 -12.43
N GLN A 79 -7.12 1.05 -11.11
CA GLN A 79 -8.33 0.71 -10.35
C GLN A 79 -8.62 1.79 -9.32
N THR A 80 -8.99 2.98 -9.75
CA THR A 80 -9.36 4.06 -8.83
C THR A 80 -10.89 4.24 -8.78
N ASP A 81 -11.44 4.31 -7.57
CA ASP A 81 -12.84 4.65 -7.32
C ASP A 81 -13.11 6.15 -7.43
N LEU A 82 -12.07 6.97 -7.58
CA LEU A 82 -12.18 8.41 -7.74
C LEU A 82 -12.87 8.76 -9.06
N GLN A 83 -14.01 9.43 -8.98
CA GLN A 83 -14.86 9.73 -10.14
C GLN A 83 -14.40 11.00 -10.88
N LYS A 84 -13.75 11.93 -10.18
CA LYS A 84 -13.32 13.19 -10.76
C LYS A 84 -11.94 13.04 -11.43
N ILE A 85 -11.81 13.61 -12.64
CA ILE A 85 -10.55 13.62 -13.38
C ILE A 85 -9.42 14.27 -12.56
N SER A 86 -9.74 15.34 -11.80
CA SER A 86 -8.77 16.02 -10.92
C SER A 86 -8.26 15.16 -9.77
N GLU A 87 -9.05 14.21 -9.30
CA GLU A 87 -8.68 13.29 -8.24
C GLU A 87 -7.84 12.13 -8.77
N ARG A 88 -8.16 11.65 -9.99
CA ARG A 88 -7.34 10.64 -10.69
C ARG A 88 -5.95 11.17 -11.04
N SER A 89 -5.83 12.45 -11.39
CA SER A 89 -4.51 13.05 -11.65
C SER A 89 -3.63 13.11 -10.40
N GLY A 90 -4.23 13.13 -9.21
CA GLY A 90 -3.51 13.25 -7.95
C GLY A 90 -2.51 12.13 -7.69
N ILE A 91 -2.90 10.87 -7.90
CA ILE A 91 -1.97 9.72 -7.74
C ILE A 91 -0.87 9.74 -8.83
N LEU A 92 -1.21 10.13 -10.06
CA LEU A 92 -0.25 10.21 -11.14
C LEU A 92 0.78 11.32 -10.91
N ASP A 93 0.33 12.50 -10.47
CA ASP A 93 1.23 13.61 -10.16
C ASP A 93 2.11 13.27 -8.95
N PHE A 94 1.56 12.63 -7.93
CA PHE A 94 2.31 12.13 -6.79
C PHE A 94 3.40 11.13 -7.22
N GLN A 95 3.05 10.14 -8.04
CA GLN A 95 3.99 9.17 -8.58
C GLN A 95 5.11 9.84 -9.39
N ARG A 96 4.77 10.87 -10.19
CA ARG A 96 5.77 11.63 -10.95
C ARG A 96 6.76 12.37 -10.04
N ILE A 97 6.31 12.90 -8.90
CA ILE A 97 7.20 13.50 -7.91
C ILE A 97 8.13 12.45 -7.35
N LEU A 98 7.58 11.31 -6.90
CA LEU A 98 8.37 10.22 -6.30
C LEU A 98 9.44 9.68 -7.27
N GLN A 99 9.11 9.53 -8.56
CA GLN A 99 10.04 9.04 -9.58
C GLN A 99 11.23 9.97 -9.83
N ASN A 100 11.18 11.23 -9.37
CA ASN A 100 12.31 12.16 -9.42
C ASN A 100 13.15 12.18 -8.12
N MET A 101 12.85 11.30 -7.16
CA MET A 101 13.57 11.17 -5.89
C MET A 101 14.50 9.96 -5.94
N ASP A 102 15.74 10.13 -5.51
CA ASP A 102 16.72 9.03 -5.45
C ASP A 102 16.35 7.96 -4.40
N GLU A 103 15.57 8.35 -3.39
CA GLU A 103 15.10 7.48 -2.31
C GLU A 103 13.92 6.60 -2.73
N PHE A 104 13.33 6.83 -3.89
CA PHE A 104 12.16 6.12 -4.36
C PHE A 104 12.52 4.95 -5.27
N SER A 105 11.82 3.82 -5.08
CA SER A 105 11.88 2.67 -5.97
C SER A 105 10.46 2.22 -6.32
N LEU A 106 10.20 2.05 -7.62
CA LEU A 106 8.94 1.51 -8.12
C LEU A 106 9.06 -0.01 -8.30
N VAL A 107 8.08 -0.73 -7.76
CA VAL A 107 7.92 -2.18 -8.00
C VAL A 107 6.58 -2.39 -8.70
N GLU A 108 6.61 -2.93 -9.90
CA GLU A 108 5.43 -3.22 -10.69
C GLU A 108 5.15 -4.72 -10.71
N PHE A 109 3.90 -5.09 -10.48
CA PHE A 109 3.40 -6.46 -10.61
C PHE A 109 2.68 -6.62 -11.94
N GLY A 110 3.04 -7.65 -12.69
CA GLY A 110 2.45 -7.96 -13.99
C GLY A 110 1.43 -9.10 -13.93
N VAL A 111 0.97 -9.50 -15.10
CA VAL A 111 -0.01 -10.60 -15.27
C VAL A 111 0.50 -11.92 -14.67
N ASP A 112 1.81 -12.16 -14.70
CA ASP A 112 2.42 -13.39 -14.18
C ASP A 112 2.40 -13.44 -12.65
N ASP A 113 2.34 -12.28 -12.00
CA ASP A 113 2.30 -12.15 -10.53
C ASP A 113 0.89 -12.33 -9.94
N ILE A 114 -0.13 -12.55 -10.77
CA ILE A 114 -1.51 -12.72 -10.30
C ILE A 114 -1.66 -14.03 -9.53
N VAL A 115 -1.80 -13.92 -8.20
CA VAL A 115 -2.04 -15.03 -7.26
C VAL A 115 -3.53 -15.13 -6.93
N ARG A 116 -4.34 -15.57 -7.89
CA ARG A 116 -5.79 -15.74 -7.73
C ARG A 116 -6.20 -17.11 -8.29
N SER A 117 -7.44 -17.55 -7.99
CA SER A 117 -8.00 -18.75 -8.60
C SER A 117 -8.00 -18.64 -10.13
N GLY A 118 -7.97 -19.79 -10.82
CA GLY A 118 -7.90 -19.82 -12.28
C GLY A 118 -9.01 -19.01 -12.97
N LEU A 119 -10.23 -19.04 -12.44
CA LEU A 119 -11.35 -18.24 -12.93
C LEU A 119 -11.07 -16.73 -12.81
N VAL A 120 -10.65 -16.28 -11.64
CA VAL A 120 -10.39 -14.84 -11.38
C VAL A 120 -9.20 -14.36 -12.20
N LYS A 121 -8.14 -15.14 -12.28
CA LYS A 121 -6.98 -14.83 -13.13
C LYS A 121 -7.38 -14.69 -14.60
N SER A 122 -8.17 -15.64 -15.12
CA SER A 122 -8.68 -15.57 -16.49
C SER A 122 -9.54 -14.34 -16.74
N TYR A 123 -10.42 -13.98 -15.81
CA TYR A 123 -11.22 -12.77 -15.90
C TYR A 123 -10.36 -11.50 -15.98
N ILE A 124 -9.38 -11.37 -15.08
CA ILE A 124 -8.48 -10.21 -15.02
C ILE A 124 -7.69 -10.08 -16.33
N ILE A 125 -7.13 -11.18 -16.83
CA ILE A 125 -6.38 -11.19 -18.11
C ILE A 125 -7.25 -10.72 -19.26
N ASN A 126 -8.48 -11.23 -19.35
CA ASN A 126 -9.40 -10.85 -20.43
C ASN A 126 -9.83 -9.39 -20.31
N LYS A 127 -10.05 -8.88 -19.08
CA LYS A 127 -10.35 -7.47 -18.82
C LYS A 127 -9.23 -6.56 -19.34
N ILE A 128 -7.98 -6.89 -19.00
CA ILE A 128 -6.78 -6.15 -19.46
C ILE A 128 -6.69 -6.17 -20.99
N ASN A 129 -6.88 -7.34 -21.62
CA ASN A 129 -6.80 -7.49 -23.08
C ASN A 129 -7.88 -6.69 -23.83
N LEU A 130 -9.01 -6.45 -23.20
CA LEU A 130 -10.11 -5.64 -23.74
C LEU A 130 -9.95 -4.15 -23.45
N GLY A 131 -8.96 -3.75 -22.66
CA GLY A 131 -8.72 -2.35 -22.28
C GLY A 131 -9.80 -1.77 -21.35
N LEU A 132 -10.42 -2.62 -20.52
CA LEU A 132 -11.51 -2.27 -19.61
C LEU A 132 -10.98 -2.07 -18.18
#